data_c7a7e837d4a304f9f733b850b4269e01
#
_entry.id   c7a7e837d4a304f9f733b850b4269e01
#
_cell.length_a   1.000
_cell.length_b   1.000
_cell.length_c   1.000
_cell.angle_alpha   90.00
_cell.angle_beta   90.00
_cell.angle_gamma   90.00
#
_symmetry.space_group_name_H-M   'P 1'
#
loop_
_entity.id
_entity.type
_entity.pdbx_description
1 polymer ?
#
loop_
_entity_poly.entity_id
_entity_poly.type
_entity_poly.pdbx_seq_one_letter_code
_entity_poly.pdbx_strand_id
1 'polypeptide(L)'
;PGVGFKTADEIALRSGTEVHSEARIRAGLLYGLYLAVGEGHTCLPEEMLIRQSAEILELDERELIEGLSGLVMERKVILTRTENGNMAALKRYRLLEEECAGLLRDLDIEFGTDPRDIEPDIERLERADGITLDDDQREAVVSAVGRGVFIMTGGPGTGKTTTIRTLLQYFMSKGMDVCLCAPTGRAAKRLSEAAGMDARTIHRLLEVSGAPEDKSGNTEIRFFGRDRDNPLETDVVIVDEMSMVDITLFVALLRAISPGTRLIMVGDEHQLPSVGPGSVLKDILLSGLFKSLTLNKIFRQAEESDIVMNAHALLKDREMKLNNDSKDFFFLERRDIREITEGIVYLVKQKLPPYVGAPSGEIQVLTPMRKGLLGVENLNRVLQEALNPPDPVKREIDRGEFVIRTGDRVMQTRNDYRMEWEAMEPGSYLKISGTGVFNGDMGVVESIDNINKSLVVRFEDGRCATYTTKELSDLELCYAITIHKSQGSEYPAVIMPLLNGPDKLMNRNLLYTGITRAKKCVVIIGSGDTVKRMEDNKHEQERFTGLRREIERLII
;
A
#
# COMPACT_ATOMS: atom_id res chain seq x y z
N PRO A 1 16.12 -21.27 8.22
CA PRO A 1 15.01 -20.37 8.50
C PRO A 1 15.26 -19.61 9.80
N GLY A 2 15.15 -18.27 9.78
CA GLY A 2 15.33 -17.42 10.98
C GLY A 2 16.76 -16.89 11.22
N VAL A 3 17.74 -17.26 10.41
CA VAL A 3 19.11 -16.71 10.49
C VAL A 3 19.35 -15.77 9.30
N GLY A 4 19.74 -14.52 9.60
CA GLY A 4 20.08 -13.55 8.56
C GLY A 4 21.31 -13.97 7.76
N PHE A 5 21.42 -13.52 6.50
CA PHE A 5 22.54 -13.91 5.61
C PHE A 5 23.92 -13.66 6.24
N LYS A 6 24.16 -12.50 6.83
CA LYS A 6 25.45 -12.17 7.47
C LYS A 6 25.82 -13.20 8.55
N THR A 7 24.88 -13.53 9.44
CA THR A 7 25.11 -14.54 10.49
C THR A 7 25.34 -15.93 9.90
N ALA A 8 24.61 -16.28 8.83
CA ALA A 8 24.79 -17.57 8.13
C ALA A 8 26.15 -17.63 7.44
N ASP A 9 26.59 -16.54 6.82
CA ASP A 9 27.91 -16.41 6.17
C ASP A 9 29.04 -16.52 7.21
N GLU A 10 28.93 -15.81 8.35
CA GLU A 10 29.90 -15.95 9.45
C GLU A 10 30.00 -17.38 9.99
N ILE A 11 28.86 -18.08 10.14
CA ILE A 11 28.84 -19.48 10.58
C ILE A 11 29.52 -20.37 9.52
N ALA A 12 29.23 -20.16 8.23
CA ALA A 12 29.83 -20.91 7.14
C ALA A 12 31.36 -20.75 7.10
N LEU A 13 31.85 -19.52 7.23
CA LEU A 13 33.29 -19.21 7.30
C LEU A 13 33.97 -19.89 8.50
N ARG A 14 33.34 -19.83 9.70
CA ARG A 14 33.84 -20.53 10.89
C ARG A 14 33.81 -22.06 10.75
N SER A 15 32.92 -22.58 9.93
CA SER A 15 32.80 -24.02 9.65
C SER A 15 33.72 -24.51 8.54
N GLY A 16 34.62 -23.64 8.01
CA GLY A 16 35.64 -24.01 7.03
C GLY A 16 35.26 -23.70 5.57
N THR A 17 34.19 -22.97 5.31
CA THR A 17 33.93 -22.48 3.94
C THR A 17 35.01 -21.48 3.54
N GLU A 18 35.59 -21.65 2.36
CA GLU A 18 36.61 -20.75 1.83
C GLU A 18 36.01 -19.37 1.52
N VAL A 19 36.73 -18.31 1.89
CA VAL A 19 36.31 -16.90 1.71
C VAL A 19 35.97 -16.60 0.25
N HIS A 20 36.75 -17.12 -0.68
CA HIS A 20 36.63 -16.94 -2.14
C HIS A 20 35.83 -18.04 -2.83
N SER A 21 35.07 -18.87 -2.09
CA SER A 21 34.31 -19.95 -2.71
C SER A 21 33.21 -19.44 -3.63
N GLU A 22 33.10 -20.04 -4.79
CA GLU A 22 32.08 -19.71 -5.80
C GLU A 22 30.64 -19.77 -5.23
N ALA A 23 30.39 -20.75 -4.36
CA ALA A 23 29.08 -20.91 -3.71
C ALA A 23 28.74 -19.70 -2.81
N ARG A 24 29.72 -19.18 -2.05
CA ARG A 24 29.56 -18.00 -1.20
C ARG A 24 29.30 -16.74 -2.05
N ILE A 25 30.10 -16.54 -3.11
CA ILE A 25 29.97 -15.40 -4.02
C ILE A 25 28.58 -15.40 -4.66
N ARG A 26 28.13 -16.54 -5.20
CA ARG A 26 26.79 -16.68 -5.78
C ARG A 26 25.67 -16.45 -4.78
N ALA A 27 25.81 -16.95 -3.54
CA ALA A 27 24.83 -16.70 -2.47
C ALA A 27 24.75 -15.21 -2.11
N GLY A 28 25.88 -14.51 -2.05
CA GLY A 28 25.95 -13.08 -1.79
C GLY A 28 25.29 -12.24 -2.88
N LEU A 29 25.53 -12.55 -4.15
CA LEU A 29 24.89 -11.89 -5.30
C LEU A 29 23.37 -12.09 -5.29
N LEU A 30 22.90 -13.31 -5.03
CA LEU A 30 21.46 -13.57 -4.87
C LEU A 30 20.88 -12.81 -3.69
N TYR A 31 21.59 -12.76 -2.57
CA TYR A 31 21.17 -12.00 -1.39
C TYR A 31 21.08 -10.49 -1.69
N GLY A 32 22.04 -9.92 -2.43
CA GLY A 32 21.97 -8.54 -2.90
C GLY A 32 20.70 -8.25 -3.71
N LEU A 33 20.33 -9.16 -4.61
CA LEU A 33 19.06 -9.04 -5.36
C LEU A 33 17.84 -9.22 -4.47
N TYR A 34 17.86 -10.10 -3.46
CA TYR A 34 16.75 -10.21 -2.50
C TYR A 34 16.59 -8.97 -1.63
N LEU A 35 17.69 -8.33 -1.23
CA LEU A 35 17.64 -7.03 -0.53
C LEU A 35 17.00 -5.97 -1.41
N ALA A 36 17.40 -5.88 -2.67
CA ALA A 36 16.83 -4.96 -3.64
C ALA A 36 15.31 -5.17 -3.83
N VAL A 37 14.88 -6.43 -3.90
CA VAL A 37 13.45 -6.78 -3.94
C VAL A 37 12.73 -6.31 -2.68
N GLY A 38 13.34 -6.45 -1.50
CA GLY A 38 12.82 -5.92 -0.24
C GLY A 38 12.72 -4.39 -0.20
N GLU A 39 13.52 -3.70 -1.01
CA GLU A 39 13.46 -2.24 -1.21
C GLU A 39 12.49 -1.82 -2.34
N GLY A 40 11.82 -2.78 -2.98
CA GLY A 40 10.82 -2.54 -4.02
C GLY A 40 11.35 -2.59 -5.46
N HIS A 41 12.62 -2.90 -5.67
CA HIS A 41 13.19 -3.10 -7.02
C HIS A 41 12.78 -4.47 -7.61
N THR A 42 12.67 -4.58 -8.92
CA THR A 42 12.56 -5.86 -9.63
C THR A 42 13.87 -6.25 -10.30
N CYS A 43 14.74 -5.28 -10.56
CA CYS A 43 16.08 -5.45 -11.11
C CYS A 43 17.02 -4.41 -10.51
N LEU A 44 18.33 -4.59 -10.70
CA LEU A 44 19.36 -3.60 -10.36
C LEU A 44 20.31 -3.41 -11.55
N PRO A 45 20.91 -2.22 -11.70
CA PRO A 45 22.09 -2.06 -12.54
C PRO A 45 23.18 -3.05 -12.12
N GLU A 46 23.79 -3.74 -13.08
CA GLU A 46 24.83 -4.76 -12.84
C GLU A 46 25.96 -4.24 -11.95
N GLU A 47 26.46 -3.03 -12.24
CA GLU A 47 27.50 -2.39 -11.47
C GLU A 47 27.10 -2.14 -10.00
N MET A 48 25.85 -1.73 -9.78
CA MET A 48 25.32 -1.50 -8.43
C MET A 48 25.22 -2.83 -7.65
N LEU A 49 24.74 -3.91 -8.30
CA LEU A 49 24.67 -5.23 -7.68
C LEU A 49 26.06 -5.73 -7.29
N ILE A 50 27.03 -5.62 -8.20
CA ILE A 50 28.40 -6.04 -7.96
C ILE A 50 28.99 -5.28 -6.78
N ARG A 51 28.94 -3.95 -6.79
CA ARG A 51 29.47 -3.09 -5.72
C ARG A 51 28.85 -3.41 -4.35
N GLN A 52 27.51 -3.44 -4.28
CA GLN A 52 26.82 -3.75 -3.02
C GLN A 52 27.15 -5.15 -2.49
N SER A 53 27.24 -6.13 -3.41
CA SER A 53 27.59 -7.51 -3.02
C SER A 53 29.06 -7.64 -2.60
N ALA A 54 29.97 -6.88 -3.23
CA ALA A 54 31.38 -6.80 -2.83
C ALA A 54 31.55 -6.24 -1.42
N GLU A 55 30.82 -5.18 -1.09
CA GLU A 55 30.78 -4.58 0.26
C GLU A 55 30.22 -5.57 1.31
N ILE A 56 29.16 -6.34 0.96
CA ILE A 56 28.54 -7.31 1.88
C ILE A 56 29.49 -8.48 2.17
N LEU A 57 30.20 -8.98 1.14
CA LEU A 57 31.05 -10.15 1.21
C LEU A 57 32.52 -9.81 1.59
N GLU A 58 32.87 -8.52 1.57
CA GLU A 58 34.26 -8.03 1.74
C GLU A 58 35.22 -8.66 0.70
N LEU A 59 34.79 -8.70 -0.58
CA LEU A 59 35.54 -9.25 -1.71
C LEU A 59 35.79 -8.21 -2.81
N ASP A 60 36.73 -8.53 -3.73
CA ASP A 60 36.96 -7.71 -4.93
C ASP A 60 35.83 -7.84 -5.95
N GLU A 61 35.43 -6.73 -6.57
CA GLU A 61 34.34 -6.69 -7.59
C GLU A 61 34.59 -7.68 -8.75
N ARG A 62 35.84 -7.95 -9.11
CA ARG A 62 36.19 -8.87 -10.21
C ARG A 62 35.73 -10.30 -9.95
N GLU A 63 35.82 -10.77 -8.72
CA GLU A 63 35.37 -12.11 -8.34
C GLU A 63 33.83 -12.24 -8.47
N LEU A 64 33.12 -11.15 -8.17
CA LEU A 64 31.66 -11.13 -8.29
C LEU A 64 31.18 -11.13 -9.74
N ILE A 65 31.94 -10.55 -10.67
CA ILE A 65 31.62 -10.58 -12.11
C ILE A 65 31.62 -12.04 -12.62
N GLU A 66 32.60 -12.84 -12.22
CA GLU A 66 32.66 -14.26 -12.58
C GLU A 66 31.51 -15.05 -11.94
N GLY A 67 31.24 -14.82 -10.66
CA GLY A 67 30.10 -15.44 -9.95
C GLY A 67 28.75 -15.09 -10.56
N LEU A 68 28.57 -13.83 -10.99
CA LEU A 68 27.34 -13.38 -11.67
C LEU A 68 27.17 -14.09 -13.02
N SER A 69 28.25 -14.23 -13.79
CA SER A 69 28.24 -14.97 -15.05
C SER A 69 27.78 -16.42 -14.86
N GLY A 70 28.21 -17.07 -13.78
CA GLY A 70 27.74 -18.40 -13.39
C GLY A 70 26.25 -18.46 -13.08
N LEU A 71 25.72 -17.48 -12.35
CA LEU A 71 24.28 -17.38 -12.04
C LEU A 71 23.41 -17.15 -13.29
N VAL A 72 23.95 -16.42 -14.26
CA VAL A 72 23.30 -16.20 -15.56
C VAL A 72 23.27 -17.49 -16.37
N MET A 73 24.36 -18.24 -16.41
CA MET A 73 24.40 -19.56 -17.06
C MET A 73 23.41 -20.56 -16.44
N GLU A 74 23.25 -20.52 -15.11
CA GLU A 74 22.26 -21.33 -14.39
C GLU A 74 20.82 -20.81 -14.54
N ARG A 75 20.63 -19.70 -15.22
CA ARG A 75 19.32 -19.03 -15.38
C ARG A 75 18.64 -18.68 -14.06
N LYS A 76 19.39 -18.44 -13.00
CA LYS A 76 18.88 -17.91 -11.72
C LYS A 76 18.75 -16.39 -11.76
N VAL A 77 19.68 -15.74 -12.47
CA VAL A 77 19.68 -14.30 -12.74
C VAL A 77 19.58 -14.11 -14.26
N ILE A 78 18.85 -13.07 -14.67
CA ILE A 78 18.74 -12.66 -16.06
C ILE A 78 19.38 -11.29 -16.18
N LEU A 79 20.38 -11.17 -17.06
CA LEU A 79 20.95 -9.90 -17.47
C LEU A 79 20.21 -9.41 -18.71
N THR A 80 19.75 -8.18 -18.64
CA THR A 80 19.09 -7.53 -19.77
C THR A 80 19.84 -6.26 -20.14
N ARG A 81 20.28 -6.18 -21.38
CA ARG A 81 20.97 -5.00 -21.91
C ARG A 81 19.99 -3.84 -22.08
N THR A 82 20.34 -2.67 -21.60
CA THR A 82 19.62 -1.41 -21.77
C THR A 82 20.56 -0.34 -22.33
N GLU A 83 20.02 0.81 -22.69
CA GLU A 83 20.84 1.97 -23.13
C GLU A 83 21.80 2.46 -22.04
N ASN A 84 21.41 2.31 -20.77
CA ASN A 84 22.15 2.72 -19.59
C ASN A 84 23.01 1.60 -18.95
N GLY A 85 23.27 0.50 -19.67
CA GLY A 85 24.04 -0.63 -19.16
C GLY A 85 23.18 -1.89 -18.96
N ASN A 86 23.76 -2.90 -18.32
CA ASN A 86 23.06 -4.13 -18.03
C ASN A 86 22.25 -4.03 -16.76
N MET A 87 21.02 -4.61 -16.76
CA MET A 87 20.17 -4.75 -15.60
C MET A 87 20.11 -6.23 -15.19
N ALA A 88 20.44 -6.52 -13.93
CA ALA A 88 20.37 -7.84 -13.34
C ALA A 88 19.07 -8.03 -12.57
N ALA A 89 18.34 -9.11 -12.87
CA ALA A 89 17.09 -9.44 -12.20
C ALA A 89 17.05 -10.91 -11.78
N LEU A 90 16.40 -11.21 -10.66
CA LEU A 90 16.00 -12.58 -10.38
C LEU A 90 15.05 -13.06 -11.48
N LYS A 91 15.27 -14.26 -11.99
CA LYS A 91 14.46 -14.84 -13.08
C LYS A 91 12.95 -14.70 -12.83
N ARG A 92 12.52 -14.91 -11.59
CA ARG A 92 11.10 -14.82 -11.20
C ARG A 92 10.49 -13.45 -11.55
N TYR A 93 11.14 -12.36 -11.15
CA TYR A 93 10.60 -11.03 -11.38
C TYR A 93 10.67 -10.62 -12.84
N ARG A 94 11.73 -11.02 -13.53
CA ARG A 94 11.83 -10.79 -14.98
C ARG A 94 10.68 -11.47 -15.74
N LEU A 95 10.35 -12.71 -15.38
CA LEU A 95 9.23 -13.42 -15.99
C LEU A 95 7.87 -12.83 -15.62
N LEU A 96 7.70 -12.33 -14.39
CA LEU A 96 6.47 -11.66 -13.98
C LEU A 96 6.22 -10.36 -14.78
N GLU A 97 7.26 -9.55 -15.01
CA GLU A 97 7.14 -8.33 -15.81
C GLU A 97 6.82 -8.63 -17.29
N GLU A 98 7.46 -9.64 -17.86
CA GLU A 98 7.20 -10.10 -19.23
C GLU A 98 5.77 -10.64 -19.39
N GLU A 99 5.31 -11.45 -18.43
CA GLU A 99 3.94 -11.96 -18.41
C GLU A 99 2.91 -10.85 -18.20
N CYS A 100 3.18 -9.90 -17.29
CA CYS A 100 2.33 -8.75 -17.04
C CYS A 100 2.09 -7.96 -18.33
N ALA A 101 3.15 -7.66 -19.05
CA ALA A 101 3.07 -6.93 -20.31
C ALA A 101 2.25 -7.69 -21.37
N GLY A 102 2.44 -9.02 -21.48
CA GLY A 102 1.67 -9.87 -22.40
C GLY A 102 0.18 -9.89 -22.06
N LEU A 103 -0.16 -10.07 -20.78
CA LEU A 103 -1.56 -10.11 -20.33
C LEU A 103 -2.27 -8.77 -20.52
N LEU A 104 -1.60 -7.65 -20.24
CA LEU A 104 -2.16 -6.33 -20.47
C LEU A 104 -2.44 -6.08 -21.96
N ARG A 105 -1.52 -6.45 -22.85
CA ARG A 105 -1.73 -6.36 -24.30
C ARG A 105 -2.94 -7.18 -24.74
N ASP A 106 -3.09 -8.40 -24.24
CA ASP A 106 -4.17 -9.30 -24.62
C ASP A 106 -5.54 -8.84 -24.09
N LEU A 107 -5.56 -8.04 -23.03
CA LEU A 107 -6.76 -7.40 -22.48
C LEU A 107 -7.11 -6.08 -23.15
N ASP A 108 -6.14 -5.36 -23.73
CA ASP A 108 -6.38 -4.02 -24.28
C ASP A 108 -7.04 -4.08 -25.68
N ILE A 109 -8.31 -4.45 -25.69
CA ILE A 109 -9.14 -4.48 -26.90
C ILE A 109 -10.03 -3.25 -26.98
N GLU A 110 -10.39 -2.84 -28.21
CA GLU A 110 -11.38 -1.80 -28.45
C GLU A 110 -12.78 -2.41 -28.57
N PHE A 111 -13.72 -1.91 -27.77
CA PHE A 111 -15.11 -2.40 -27.79
C PHE A 111 -16.01 -1.74 -28.85
N GLY A 112 -15.48 -0.87 -29.68
CA GLY A 112 -16.22 -0.28 -30.81
C GLY A 112 -17.46 0.54 -30.42
N THR A 113 -17.51 1.07 -29.20
CA THR A 113 -18.61 1.89 -28.69
C THR A 113 -18.51 3.32 -29.20
N ASP A 114 -19.59 3.86 -29.81
CA ASP A 114 -19.64 5.27 -30.18
C ASP A 114 -19.88 6.14 -28.92
N PRO A 115 -19.05 7.15 -28.68
CA PRO A 115 -19.28 8.09 -27.58
C PRO A 115 -20.70 8.68 -27.55
N ARG A 116 -21.30 8.89 -28.72
CA ARG A 116 -22.66 9.41 -28.87
C ARG A 116 -23.75 8.49 -28.31
N ASP A 117 -23.47 7.20 -28.20
CA ASP A 117 -24.38 6.22 -27.60
C ASP A 117 -24.27 6.17 -26.07
N ILE A 118 -23.14 6.64 -25.52
CA ILE A 118 -22.85 6.66 -24.09
C ILE A 118 -23.36 7.95 -23.43
N GLU A 119 -23.23 9.10 -24.08
CA GLU A 119 -23.61 10.42 -23.54
C GLU A 119 -25.05 10.50 -22.98
N PRO A 120 -26.10 9.99 -23.67
CA PRO A 120 -27.45 10.03 -23.14
C PRO A 120 -27.61 9.23 -21.84
N ASP A 121 -26.85 8.13 -21.68
CA ASP A 121 -26.85 7.35 -20.46
C ASP A 121 -26.15 8.11 -19.31
N ILE A 122 -25.04 8.77 -19.60
CA ILE A 122 -24.34 9.63 -18.61
C ILE A 122 -25.29 10.73 -18.13
N GLU A 123 -25.96 11.45 -19.03
CA GLU A 123 -26.91 12.51 -18.67
C GLU A 123 -28.09 11.98 -17.84
N ARG A 124 -28.53 10.75 -18.11
CA ARG A 124 -29.57 10.10 -17.32
C ARG A 124 -29.10 9.81 -15.89
N LEU A 125 -27.87 9.29 -15.75
CA LEU A 125 -27.25 8.98 -14.46
C LEU A 125 -26.98 10.25 -13.64
N GLU A 126 -26.49 11.31 -14.28
CA GLU A 126 -26.30 12.62 -13.62
C GLU A 126 -27.61 13.17 -13.05
N ARG A 127 -28.70 13.08 -13.82
CA ARG A 127 -30.03 13.51 -13.37
C ARG A 127 -30.56 12.65 -12.22
N ALA A 128 -30.31 11.35 -12.26
CA ALA A 128 -30.76 10.42 -11.21
C ALA A 128 -30.03 10.66 -9.88
N ASP A 129 -28.72 10.94 -9.95
CA ASP A 129 -27.87 11.17 -8.76
C ASP A 129 -27.80 12.64 -8.32
N GLY A 130 -28.35 13.57 -9.11
CA GLY A 130 -28.28 15.00 -8.83
C GLY A 130 -26.86 15.56 -8.89
N ILE A 131 -26.01 14.98 -9.73
CA ILE A 131 -24.61 15.39 -9.92
C ILE A 131 -24.40 15.92 -11.34
N THR A 132 -23.28 16.61 -11.53
CA THR A 132 -22.79 17.01 -12.86
C THR A 132 -21.33 16.63 -12.95
N LEU A 133 -21.01 15.77 -13.91
CA LEU A 133 -19.62 15.40 -14.23
C LEU A 133 -18.95 16.53 -15.01
N ASP A 134 -17.67 16.74 -14.79
CA ASP A 134 -16.89 17.61 -15.67
C ASP A 134 -16.43 16.88 -16.92
N ASP A 135 -15.75 17.61 -17.82
CA ASP A 135 -15.32 17.09 -19.11
C ASP A 135 -14.32 15.91 -18.95
N ASP A 136 -13.37 16.02 -18.00
CA ASP A 136 -12.40 14.96 -17.72
C ASP A 136 -13.11 13.71 -17.20
N GLN A 137 -14.07 13.86 -16.29
CA GLN A 137 -14.84 12.74 -15.75
C GLN A 137 -15.73 12.07 -16.80
N ARG A 138 -16.35 12.86 -17.69
CA ARG A 138 -17.12 12.33 -18.82
C ARG A 138 -16.23 11.55 -19.78
N GLU A 139 -15.08 12.12 -20.15
CA GLU A 139 -14.10 11.43 -21.00
C GLU A 139 -13.60 10.14 -20.34
N ALA A 140 -13.41 10.12 -18.99
CA ALA A 140 -13.04 8.93 -18.25
C ALA A 140 -14.10 7.82 -18.39
N VAL A 141 -15.39 8.16 -18.24
CA VAL A 141 -16.49 7.19 -18.40
C VAL A 141 -16.52 6.65 -19.81
N VAL A 142 -16.49 7.51 -20.84
CA VAL A 142 -16.50 7.11 -22.24
C VAL A 142 -15.29 6.22 -22.57
N SER A 143 -14.10 6.59 -22.11
CA SER A 143 -12.88 5.82 -22.33
C SER A 143 -12.91 4.45 -21.68
N ALA A 144 -13.38 4.37 -20.43
CA ALA A 144 -13.49 3.12 -19.68
C ALA A 144 -14.50 2.14 -20.32
N VAL A 145 -15.56 2.66 -20.93
CA VAL A 145 -16.55 1.84 -21.64
C VAL A 145 -15.99 1.31 -22.96
N GLY A 146 -15.18 2.10 -23.65
CA GLY A 146 -14.67 1.79 -24.99
C GLY A 146 -13.38 0.95 -25.03
N ARG A 147 -12.69 0.77 -23.90
CA ARG A 147 -11.37 0.12 -23.83
C ARG A 147 -11.35 -1.08 -22.91
N GLY A 148 -10.54 -2.09 -23.27
CA GLY A 148 -10.27 -3.26 -22.44
C GLY A 148 -9.40 -2.94 -21.25
N VAL A 149 -8.43 -2.03 -21.40
CA VAL A 149 -7.60 -1.51 -20.31
C VAL A 149 -7.73 0.02 -20.27
N PHE A 150 -8.11 0.54 -19.10
CA PHE A 150 -8.23 1.97 -18.86
C PHE A 150 -7.64 2.35 -17.51
N ILE A 151 -6.90 3.47 -17.47
CA ILE A 151 -6.26 3.97 -16.25
C ILE A 151 -6.78 5.37 -15.93
N MET A 152 -7.31 5.53 -14.71
CA MET A 152 -7.74 6.82 -14.18
C MET A 152 -6.85 7.22 -13.01
N THR A 153 -6.18 8.37 -13.12
CA THR A 153 -5.37 8.93 -12.03
C THR A 153 -5.93 10.27 -11.57
N GLY A 154 -5.47 10.74 -10.42
CA GLY A 154 -5.82 12.05 -9.90
C GLY A 154 -5.55 12.19 -8.41
N GLY A 155 -5.34 13.41 -7.96
CA GLY A 155 -5.12 13.75 -6.56
C GLY A 155 -6.40 13.72 -5.70
N PRO A 156 -6.33 14.17 -4.45
CA PRO A 156 -7.50 14.30 -3.58
C PRO A 156 -8.45 15.37 -4.12
N GLY A 157 -9.76 15.16 -3.95
CA GLY A 157 -10.79 16.11 -4.35
C GLY A 157 -11.06 16.25 -5.84
N THR A 158 -10.46 15.38 -6.69
CA THR A 158 -10.67 15.40 -8.15
C THR A 158 -11.86 14.55 -8.62
N GLY A 159 -12.58 13.92 -7.70
CA GLY A 159 -13.81 13.21 -8.03
C GLY A 159 -13.63 11.77 -8.55
N LYS A 160 -12.48 11.11 -8.31
CA LYS A 160 -12.28 9.69 -8.68
C LYS A 160 -13.43 8.79 -8.23
N THR A 161 -13.85 8.90 -6.99
CA THR A 161 -14.93 8.09 -6.41
C THR A 161 -16.29 8.34 -7.10
N THR A 162 -16.58 9.59 -7.46
CA THR A 162 -17.79 9.96 -8.22
C THR A 162 -17.76 9.29 -9.58
N THR A 163 -16.62 9.34 -10.28
CA THR A 163 -16.45 8.71 -11.59
C THR A 163 -16.60 7.18 -11.50
N ILE A 164 -16.01 6.54 -10.48
CA ILE A 164 -16.19 5.08 -10.23
C ILE A 164 -17.68 4.76 -10.03
N ARG A 165 -18.40 5.53 -9.24
CA ARG A 165 -19.83 5.31 -9.00
C ARG A 165 -20.66 5.45 -10.27
N THR A 166 -20.38 6.44 -11.11
CA THR A 166 -21.03 6.59 -12.42
C THR A 166 -20.72 5.42 -13.35
N LEU A 167 -19.46 4.96 -13.40
CA LEU A 167 -19.07 3.77 -14.17
C LEU A 167 -19.82 2.52 -13.73
N LEU A 168 -19.91 2.30 -12.41
CA LEU A 168 -20.68 1.18 -11.85
C LEU A 168 -22.12 1.21 -12.29
N GLN A 169 -22.80 2.34 -12.10
CA GLN A 169 -24.20 2.50 -12.48
C GLN A 169 -24.39 2.31 -13.99
N TYR A 170 -23.43 2.80 -14.80
CA TYR A 170 -23.48 2.58 -16.24
C TYR A 170 -23.41 1.10 -16.59
N PHE A 171 -22.39 0.38 -16.12
CA PHE A 171 -22.23 -1.04 -16.45
C PHE A 171 -23.38 -1.90 -15.92
N MET A 172 -23.83 -1.66 -14.70
CA MET A 172 -24.99 -2.35 -14.12
C MET A 172 -26.27 -2.06 -14.93
N SER A 173 -26.47 -0.83 -15.43
CA SER A 173 -27.61 -0.49 -16.27
C SER A 173 -27.61 -1.22 -17.63
N LYS A 174 -26.44 -1.70 -18.05
CA LYS A 174 -26.27 -2.52 -19.27
C LYS A 174 -26.34 -4.03 -18.96
N GLY A 175 -26.62 -4.42 -17.72
CA GLY A 175 -26.69 -5.83 -17.30
C GLY A 175 -25.34 -6.51 -17.21
N MET A 176 -24.24 -5.74 -17.04
CA MET A 176 -22.90 -6.26 -16.91
C MET A 176 -22.57 -6.57 -15.45
N ASP A 177 -21.88 -7.67 -15.22
CA ASP A 177 -21.35 -8.03 -13.91
C ASP A 177 -20.05 -7.27 -13.63
N VAL A 178 -19.98 -6.59 -12.46
CA VAL A 178 -18.84 -5.75 -12.08
C VAL A 178 -18.24 -6.25 -10.77
N CYS A 179 -16.92 -6.48 -10.78
CA CYS A 179 -16.15 -6.73 -9.58
C CYS A 179 -15.39 -5.46 -9.15
N LEU A 180 -15.61 -5.05 -7.89
CA LEU A 180 -14.84 -3.97 -7.25
C LEU A 180 -13.78 -4.55 -6.34
N CYS A 181 -12.54 -4.06 -6.44
CA CYS A 181 -11.50 -4.49 -5.52
C CYS A 181 -10.48 -3.39 -5.21
N ALA A 182 -9.74 -3.62 -4.13
CA ALA A 182 -8.63 -2.77 -3.67
C ALA A 182 -7.55 -3.63 -3.02
N PRO A 183 -6.30 -3.15 -2.88
CA PRO A 183 -5.21 -3.95 -2.30
C PRO A 183 -5.37 -4.24 -0.80
N THR A 184 -6.06 -3.39 -0.04
CA THR A 184 -6.22 -3.52 1.42
C THR A 184 -7.68 -3.59 1.84
N GLY A 185 -7.95 -4.20 3.02
CA GLY A 185 -9.31 -4.30 3.57
C GLY A 185 -9.96 -2.95 3.82
N ARG A 186 -9.19 -1.97 4.29
CA ARG A 186 -9.69 -0.60 4.53
C ARG A 186 -10.03 0.12 3.23
N ALA A 187 -9.18 0.02 2.22
CA ALA A 187 -9.47 0.60 0.91
C ALA A 187 -10.72 -0.05 0.29
N ALA A 188 -10.86 -1.38 0.37
CA ALA A 188 -12.05 -2.09 -0.10
C ALA A 188 -13.31 -1.65 0.64
N LYS A 189 -13.27 -1.55 1.98
CA LYS A 189 -14.41 -1.06 2.78
C LYS A 189 -14.81 0.36 2.38
N ARG A 190 -13.83 1.27 2.27
CA ARG A 190 -14.07 2.65 1.82
C ARG A 190 -14.70 2.69 0.42
N LEU A 191 -14.18 1.87 -0.49
CA LEU A 191 -14.70 1.75 -1.84
C LEU A 191 -16.16 1.24 -1.83
N SER A 192 -16.47 0.23 -0.99
CA SER A 192 -17.84 -0.27 -0.82
C SER A 192 -18.80 0.81 -0.34
N GLU A 193 -18.41 1.55 0.71
CA GLU A 193 -19.23 2.64 1.28
C GLU A 193 -19.48 3.75 0.27
N ALA A 194 -18.46 4.12 -0.51
CA ALA A 194 -18.55 5.21 -1.47
C ALA A 194 -19.29 4.83 -2.76
N ALA A 195 -19.15 3.58 -3.19
CA ALA A 195 -19.77 3.05 -4.41
C ALA A 195 -21.18 2.52 -4.18
N GLY A 196 -21.54 2.18 -2.93
CA GLY A 196 -22.82 1.53 -2.60
C GLY A 196 -22.90 0.07 -3.07
N MET A 197 -21.76 -0.57 -3.33
CA MET A 197 -21.62 -1.93 -3.82
C MET A 197 -20.50 -2.67 -3.07
N ASP A 198 -20.62 -3.97 -2.85
CA ASP A 198 -19.58 -4.76 -2.16
C ASP A 198 -18.26 -4.73 -2.94
N ALA A 199 -17.21 -4.27 -2.28
CA ALA A 199 -15.85 -4.30 -2.79
C ALA A 199 -14.99 -5.21 -1.90
N ARG A 200 -14.10 -5.98 -2.52
CA ARG A 200 -13.25 -6.96 -1.84
C ARG A 200 -11.79 -6.61 -1.94
N THR A 201 -10.96 -7.15 -1.07
CA THR A 201 -9.53 -7.10 -1.33
C THR A 201 -9.19 -7.96 -2.56
N ILE A 202 -8.15 -7.57 -3.33
CA ILE A 202 -7.68 -8.38 -4.46
C ILE A 202 -7.43 -9.82 -4.01
N HIS A 203 -6.84 -10.02 -2.83
CA HIS A 203 -6.60 -11.35 -2.26
C HIS A 203 -7.90 -12.15 -2.04
N ARG A 204 -8.96 -11.53 -1.51
CA ARG A 204 -10.26 -12.20 -1.34
C ARG A 204 -10.95 -12.46 -2.67
N LEU A 205 -10.84 -11.53 -3.62
CA LEU A 205 -11.38 -11.71 -4.96
C LEU A 205 -10.75 -12.92 -5.66
N LEU A 206 -9.43 -13.11 -5.45
CA LEU A 206 -8.67 -14.23 -5.99
C LEU A 206 -8.77 -15.52 -5.15
N GLU A 207 -9.61 -15.54 -4.11
CA GLU A 207 -9.84 -16.73 -3.26
C GLU A 207 -8.54 -17.35 -2.74
N VAL A 208 -7.65 -16.51 -2.17
CA VAL A 208 -6.37 -16.99 -1.63
C VAL A 208 -6.62 -18.00 -0.53
N SER A 209 -6.20 -19.24 -0.75
CA SER A 209 -6.17 -20.30 0.25
C SER A 209 -4.76 -20.42 0.83
N GLY A 210 -4.67 -20.67 2.15
CA GLY A 210 -3.38 -20.96 2.78
C GLY A 210 -2.78 -22.22 2.20
N ALA A 211 -1.62 -22.13 1.54
CA ALA A 211 -0.89 -23.30 1.07
C ALA A 211 -0.53 -24.22 2.24
N PRO A 212 -0.54 -25.55 2.08
CA PRO A 212 0.11 -26.44 3.01
C PRO A 212 1.60 -26.05 3.09
N GLU A 213 2.14 -26.02 4.31
CA GLU A 213 3.58 -25.80 4.53
C GLU A 213 4.37 -26.81 3.69
N ASP A 214 4.99 -26.37 2.62
CA ASP A 214 5.99 -27.20 1.95
C ASP A 214 7.21 -27.28 2.87
N LYS A 215 7.58 -28.50 3.24
CA LYS A 215 8.71 -28.80 4.14
C LYS A 215 10.06 -28.33 3.60
N SER A 216 10.11 -27.78 2.39
CA SER A 216 11.33 -27.29 1.74
C SER A 216 11.73 -25.84 2.08
N GLY A 217 10.94 -25.12 2.90
CA GLY A 217 11.27 -23.75 3.32
C GLY A 217 11.17 -22.70 2.20
N ASN A 218 10.65 -23.05 1.04
CA ASN A 218 10.35 -22.11 -0.04
C ASN A 218 8.98 -21.48 0.23
N THR A 219 8.97 -20.43 1.01
CA THR A 219 7.80 -19.61 1.31
C THR A 219 7.32 -18.94 0.03
N GLU A 220 5.99 -19.03 -0.20
CA GLU A 220 5.22 -18.25 -1.17
C GLU A 220 4.93 -18.86 -2.54
N ILE A 221 4.44 -20.10 -2.56
CA ILE A 221 3.44 -20.42 -3.58
C ILE A 221 2.09 -20.09 -2.93
N ARG A 222 1.61 -18.86 -3.10
CA ARG A 222 0.22 -18.48 -2.79
C ARG A 222 -0.65 -19.19 -3.82
N PHE A 223 -1.47 -20.13 -3.40
CA PHE A 223 -2.48 -20.69 -4.28
C PHE A 223 -3.66 -19.72 -4.32
N PHE A 224 -3.84 -19.07 -5.45
CA PHE A 224 -5.04 -18.34 -5.78
C PHE A 224 -6.06 -19.34 -6.32
N GLY A 225 -7.28 -19.31 -5.79
CA GLY A 225 -8.38 -20.14 -6.30
C GLY A 225 -8.91 -19.66 -7.66
N ARG A 226 -8.62 -18.38 -8.00
CA ARG A 226 -8.92 -17.77 -9.29
C ARG A 226 -7.63 -17.52 -10.06
N ASP A 227 -7.57 -18.07 -11.27
CA ASP A 227 -6.44 -17.98 -12.18
C ASP A 227 -6.91 -18.20 -13.65
N ARG A 228 -6.00 -18.56 -14.56
CA ARG A 228 -6.33 -18.81 -15.97
C ARG A 228 -7.27 -20.01 -16.18
N ASP A 229 -7.18 -21.02 -15.33
CA ASP A 229 -7.98 -22.24 -15.42
C ASP A 229 -9.35 -22.07 -14.73
N ASN A 230 -9.45 -21.13 -13.80
CA ASN A 230 -10.68 -20.77 -13.06
C ASN A 230 -10.82 -19.24 -12.96
N PRO A 231 -11.10 -18.54 -14.07
CA PRO A 231 -11.13 -17.09 -14.10
C PRO A 231 -12.31 -16.49 -13.32
N LEU A 232 -12.25 -15.20 -13.11
CA LEU A 232 -13.37 -14.42 -12.57
C LEU A 232 -14.51 -14.40 -13.57
N GLU A 233 -15.71 -14.70 -13.09
CA GLU A 233 -16.94 -14.61 -13.89
C GLU A 233 -17.49 -13.18 -13.78
N THR A 234 -16.95 -12.25 -14.59
CA THR A 234 -17.31 -10.84 -14.56
C THR A 234 -17.00 -10.16 -15.89
N ASP A 235 -17.75 -9.12 -16.24
CA ASP A 235 -17.54 -8.33 -17.46
C ASP A 235 -16.57 -7.16 -17.22
N VAL A 236 -16.46 -6.69 -15.95
CA VAL A 236 -15.66 -5.53 -15.59
C VAL A 236 -14.99 -5.75 -14.25
N VAL A 237 -13.70 -5.45 -14.17
CA VAL A 237 -12.93 -5.39 -12.92
C VAL A 237 -12.46 -3.95 -12.70
N ILE A 238 -12.87 -3.35 -11.59
CA ILE A 238 -12.39 -2.02 -11.18
C ILE A 238 -11.49 -2.18 -9.96
N VAL A 239 -10.26 -1.70 -10.10
CA VAL A 239 -9.24 -1.75 -9.03
C VAL A 239 -8.93 -0.34 -8.55
N ASP A 240 -9.26 -0.03 -7.31
CA ASP A 240 -8.87 1.25 -6.69
C ASP A 240 -7.55 1.12 -5.92
N GLU A 241 -6.91 2.23 -5.61
CA GLU A 241 -5.61 2.33 -4.92
C GLU A 241 -4.48 1.53 -5.62
N MET A 242 -4.43 1.61 -6.96
CA MET A 242 -3.44 0.88 -7.78
C MET A 242 -1.98 1.22 -7.45
N SER A 243 -1.69 2.38 -6.86
CA SER A 243 -0.34 2.75 -6.40
C SER A 243 0.24 1.75 -5.39
N MET A 244 -0.63 1.03 -4.65
CA MET A 244 -0.24 0.05 -3.64
C MET A 244 -0.05 -1.37 -4.17
N VAL A 245 -0.37 -1.63 -5.45
CA VAL A 245 -0.34 -2.98 -6.04
C VAL A 245 1.05 -3.28 -6.59
N ASP A 246 1.70 -4.32 -6.06
CA ASP A 246 2.98 -4.81 -6.55
C ASP A 246 2.85 -5.73 -7.78
N ILE A 247 3.96 -6.01 -8.45
CA ILE A 247 3.98 -6.84 -9.66
C ILE A 247 3.46 -8.26 -9.44
N THR A 248 3.69 -8.84 -8.27
CA THR A 248 3.29 -10.22 -7.95
C THR A 248 1.76 -10.31 -7.82
N LEU A 249 1.17 -9.38 -7.07
CA LEU A 249 -0.28 -9.33 -6.87
C LEU A 249 -1.00 -8.94 -8.16
N PHE A 250 -0.42 -8.01 -8.94
CA PHE A 250 -1.02 -7.58 -10.19
C PHE A 250 -1.05 -8.69 -11.24
N VAL A 251 0.05 -9.43 -11.41
CA VAL A 251 0.07 -10.58 -12.34
C VAL A 251 -0.91 -11.67 -11.89
N ALA A 252 -1.04 -11.91 -10.58
CA ALA A 252 -2.04 -12.85 -10.08
C ALA A 252 -3.47 -12.41 -10.45
N LEU A 253 -3.77 -11.11 -10.34
CA LEU A 253 -5.07 -10.57 -10.76
C LEU A 253 -5.27 -10.70 -12.27
N LEU A 254 -4.28 -10.32 -13.08
CA LEU A 254 -4.37 -10.41 -14.54
C LEU A 254 -4.60 -11.84 -15.04
N ARG A 255 -4.00 -12.84 -14.38
CA ARG A 255 -4.22 -14.27 -14.71
C ARG A 255 -5.68 -14.70 -14.51
N ALA A 256 -6.37 -14.08 -13.57
CA ALA A 256 -7.77 -14.39 -13.26
C ALA A 256 -8.78 -13.61 -14.13
N ILE A 257 -8.32 -12.69 -14.97
CA ILE A 257 -9.17 -11.89 -15.86
C ILE A 257 -9.15 -12.50 -17.25
N SER A 258 -10.35 -12.82 -17.77
CA SER A 258 -10.49 -13.37 -19.12
C SER A 258 -10.40 -12.28 -20.20
N PRO A 259 -9.89 -12.60 -21.40
CA PRO A 259 -10.00 -11.71 -22.55
C PRO A 259 -11.47 -11.32 -22.81
N GLY A 260 -11.72 -10.05 -23.06
CA GLY A 260 -13.06 -9.49 -23.20
C GLY A 260 -13.63 -8.84 -21.93
N THR A 261 -13.04 -9.11 -20.76
CA THR A 261 -13.32 -8.37 -19.53
C THR A 261 -12.59 -7.02 -19.54
N ARG A 262 -13.25 -5.95 -19.10
CA ARG A 262 -12.64 -4.63 -18.93
C ARG A 262 -11.88 -4.55 -17.62
N LEU A 263 -10.66 -4.04 -17.68
CA LEU A 263 -9.84 -3.73 -16.51
C LEU A 263 -9.72 -2.21 -16.36
N ILE A 264 -10.33 -1.67 -15.31
CA ILE A 264 -10.28 -0.25 -14.97
C ILE A 264 -9.40 -0.08 -13.73
N MET A 265 -8.27 0.57 -13.89
CA MET A 265 -7.30 0.84 -12.84
C MET A 265 -7.43 2.28 -12.36
N VAL A 266 -7.65 2.46 -11.05
CA VAL A 266 -7.78 3.78 -10.43
C VAL A 266 -6.70 3.96 -9.37
N GLY A 267 -6.04 5.12 -9.36
CA GLY A 267 -4.99 5.36 -8.38
C GLY A 267 -4.53 6.82 -8.35
N ASP A 268 -3.51 7.03 -7.55
CA ASP A 268 -2.82 8.31 -7.43
C ASP A 268 -1.33 8.05 -7.55
N GLU A 269 -0.73 8.48 -8.66
CA GLU A 269 0.68 8.24 -8.98
C GLU A 269 1.66 8.98 -8.07
N HIS A 270 1.18 10.00 -7.33
CA HIS A 270 1.98 10.82 -6.43
C HIS A 270 2.01 10.28 -5.00
N GLN A 271 1.16 9.31 -4.68
CA GLN A 271 1.23 8.60 -3.41
C GLN A 271 2.45 7.68 -3.36
N LEU A 272 2.76 7.21 -2.14
CA LEU A 272 3.84 6.23 -1.96
C LEU A 272 3.57 4.97 -2.79
N PRO A 273 4.61 4.37 -3.38
CA PRO A 273 4.49 3.13 -4.14
C PRO A 273 4.14 1.94 -3.23
N SER A 274 3.85 0.80 -3.84
CA SER A 274 3.60 -0.49 -3.15
C SER A 274 4.74 -0.86 -2.19
N VAL A 275 4.45 -1.60 -1.13
CA VAL A 275 5.49 -2.16 -0.25
C VAL A 275 6.29 -3.25 -0.97
N GLY A 276 5.61 -4.05 -1.80
CA GLY A 276 6.24 -5.09 -2.62
C GLY A 276 6.97 -4.55 -3.85
N PRO A 277 7.65 -5.44 -4.60
CA PRO A 277 8.50 -5.07 -5.73
C PRO A 277 7.70 -4.61 -6.94
N GLY A 278 8.29 -3.68 -7.68
CA GLY A 278 7.73 -3.10 -8.90
C GLY A 278 7.07 -1.73 -8.68
N SER A 279 6.79 -1.06 -9.77
CA SER A 279 6.13 0.24 -9.83
C SER A 279 5.02 0.20 -10.88
N VAL A 280 4.08 -0.74 -10.71
CA VAL A 280 3.12 -1.16 -11.75
C VAL A 280 2.36 0.01 -12.35
N LEU A 281 1.66 0.81 -11.54
CA LEU A 281 0.88 1.95 -12.04
C LEU A 281 1.75 2.95 -12.81
N LYS A 282 2.90 3.31 -12.24
CA LYS A 282 3.82 4.28 -12.82
C LYS A 282 4.44 3.77 -14.13
N ASP A 283 4.85 2.50 -14.17
CA ASP A 283 5.44 1.88 -15.36
C ASP A 283 4.44 1.81 -16.52
N ILE A 284 3.18 1.47 -16.23
CA ILE A 284 2.11 1.44 -17.24
C ILE A 284 1.82 2.85 -17.76
N LEU A 285 1.70 3.86 -16.89
CA LEU A 285 1.48 5.24 -17.27
C LEU A 285 2.64 5.79 -18.13
N LEU A 286 3.88 5.54 -17.70
CA LEU A 286 5.08 6.01 -18.42
C LEU A 286 5.30 5.32 -19.76
N SER A 287 4.71 4.15 -20.00
CA SER A 287 4.75 3.51 -21.33
C SER A 287 3.94 4.28 -22.36
N GLY A 288 2.90 5.01 -21.94
CA GLY A 288 2.03 5.79 -22.83
C GLY A 288 1.20 4.93 -23.81
N LEU A 289 1.16 3.61 -23.64
CA LEU A 289 0.58 2.68 -24.61
C LEU A 289 -0.87 2.29 -24.29
N PHE A 290 -1.31 2.51 -23.07
CA PHE A 290 -2.69 2.26 -22.63
C PHE A 290 -3.45 3.57 -22.47
N LYS A 291 -4.75 3.56 -22.76
CA LYS A 291 -5.59 4.74 -22.55
C LYS A 291 -5.61 5.11 -21.09
N SER A 292 -5.13 6.30 -20.79
CA SER A 292 -5.11 6.86 -19.44
C SER A 292 -5.68 8.27 -19.44
N LEU A 293 -6.24 8.68 -18.29
CA LEU A 293 -6.74 10.02 -18.06
C LEU A 293 -6.45 10.46 -16.63
N THR A 294 -5.94 11.69 -16.51
CA THR A 294 -5.67 12.30 -15.21
C THR A 294 -6.74 13.33 -14.89
N LEU A 295 -7.48 13.11 -13.81
CA LEU A 295 -8.46 14.08 -13.30
C LEU A 295 -7.72 15.22 -12.61
N ASN A 296 -7.77 16.41 -13.23
CA ASN A 296 -7.01 17.58 -12.75
C ASN A 296 -7.87 18.61 -12.03
N LYS A 297 -9.18 18.62 -12.27
CA LYS A 297 -10.08 19.62 -11.70
C LYS A 297 -10.36 19.34 -10.24
N ILE A 298 -10.10 20.32 -9.40
CA ILE A 298 -10.50 20.31 -8.00
C ILE A 298 -11.93 20.84 -7.94
N PHE A 299 -12.85 20.12 -7.29
CA PHE A 299 -14.22 20.57 -7.15
C PHE A 299 -14.34 21.65 -6.08
N ARG A 300 -15.29 22.58 -6.26
CA ARG A 300 -15.49 23.74 -5.40
C ARG A 300 -15.53 23.43 -3.89
N GLN A 301 -16.18 22.34 -3.50
CA GLN A 301 -16.18 21.90 -2.09
C GLN A 301 -14.78 21.52 -1.58
N ALA A 302 -13.94 20.97 -2.46
CA ALA A 302 -12.57 20.59 -2.14
C ALA A 302 -11.62 21.80 -2.19
N GLU A 303 -11.93 22.85 -2.96
CA GLU A 303 -11.17 24.13 -2.97
C GLU A 303 -11.25 24.88 -1.64
N GLU A 304 -12.31 24.66 -0.84
CA GLU A 304 -12.46 25.23 0.49
C GLU A 304 -11.63 24.51 1.58
N SER A 305 -10.99 23.38 1.23
CA SER A 305 -10.15 22.58 2.12
C SER A 305 -8.68 22.90 1.90
N ASP A 306 -8.02 23.43 2.92
CA ASP A 306 -6.56 23.63 2.86
C ASP A 306 -5.78 22.30 2.91
N ILE A 307 -6.37 21.20 3.37
CA ILE A 307 -5.80 19.85 3.20
C ILE A 307 -5.61 19.55 1.72
N VAL A 308 -6.67 19.74 0.93
CA VAL A 308 -6.64 19.49 -0.51
C VAL A 308 -5.73 20.49 -1.22
N MET A 309 -5.86 21.77 -0.89
CA MET A 309 -5.06 22.83 -1.51
C MET A 309 -3.56 22.69 -1.23
N ASN A 310 -3.16 22.32 -0.01
CA ASN A 310 -1.78 22.06 0.35
C ASN A 310 -1.24 20.78 -0.34
N ALA A 311 -2.05 19.72 -0.44
CA ALA A 311 -1.67 18.54 -1.20
C ALA A 311 -1.40 18.87 -2.68
N HIS A 312 -2.28 19.66 -3.31
CA HIS A 312 -2.07 20.12 -4.70
C HIS A 312 -0.92 21.14 -4.84
N ALA A 313 -0.65 21.96 -3.83
CA ALA A 313 0.52 22.85 -3.83
C ALA A 313 1.82 22.06 -3.92
N LEU A 314 1.94 20.98 -3.15
CA LEU A 314 3.09 20.06 -3.22
C LEU A 314 3.29 19.50 -4.64
N LEU A 315 2.23 19.10 -5.32
CA LEU A 315 2.31 18.54 -6.68
C LEU A 315 2.68 19.58 -7.74
N LYS A 316 2.29 20.84 -7.52
CA LYS A 316 2.53 21.95 -8.45
C LYS A 316 3.77 22.77 -8.12
N ASP A 317 4.68 22.25 -7.30
CA ASP A 317 5.90 22.95 -6.86
C ASP A 317 5.61 24.31 -6.20
N ARG A 318 4.51 24.40 -5.44
CA ARG A 318 4.14 25.59 -4.68
C ARG A 318 4.32 25.31 -3.19
N GLU A 319 4.62 26.36 -2.44
CA GLU A 319 4.72 26.27 -0.98
C GLU A 319 3.35 26.01 -0.34
N MET A 320 3.35 25.15 0.69
CA MET A 320 2.15 24.94 1.49
C MET A 320 1.84 26.15 2.35
N LYS A 321 0.55 26.37 2.63
CA LYS A 321 0.09 27.38 3.59
C LYS A 321 0.22 26.85 5.01
N LEU A 322 1.16 27.38 5.79
CA LEU A 322 1.43 27.00 7.18
C LEU A 322 1.03 28.11 8.19
N ASN A 323 0.13 28.98 7.84
CA ASN A 323 -0.21 30.19 8.59
C ASN A 323 -1.29 30.03 9.67
N ASN A 324 -1.88 28.85 9.83
CA ASN A 324 -2.97 28.54 10.79
C ASN A 324 -4.29 29.34 10.61
N ASP A 325 -4.48 30.02 9.48
CA ASP A 325 -5.74 30.68 9.13
C ASP A 325 -6.77 29.71 8.53
N SER A 326 -6.51 28.44 8.68
CA SER A 326 -7.27 27.33 8.10
C SER A 326 -8.34 26.78 9.05
N LYS A 327 -9.34 26.11 8.46
CA LYS A 327 -10.34 25.34 9.21
C LYS A 327 -9.98 23.87 9.39
N ASP A 328 -9.07 23.34 8.56
CA ASP A 328 -8.80 21.90 8.48
C ASP A 328 -7.29 21.56 8.40
N PHE A 329 -6.41 22.56 8.31
CA PHE A 329 -4.96 22.36 8.22
C PHE A 329 -4.23 23.29 9.20
N PHE A 330 -3.44 22.71 10.11
CA PHE A 330 -2.74 23.46 11.14
C PHE A 330 -1.26 23.05 11.20
N PHE A 331 -0.40 24.04 11.43
CA PHE A 331 1.02 23.84 11.67
C PHE A 331 1.42 24.42 13.04
N LEU A 332 2.00 23.57 13.88
CA LEU A 332 2.47 23.94 15.21
C LEU A 332 4.01 23.90 15.23
N GLU A 333 4.66 25.06 15.11
CA GLU A 333 6.13 25.14 15.20
C GLU A 333 6.58 24.70 16.59
N ARG A 334 7.34 23.61 16.67
CA ARG A 334 7.96 23.09 17.87
C ARG A 334 9.30 22.44 17.52
N ARG A 335 10.31 22.67 18.32
CA ARG A 335 11.66 22.14 18.12
C ARG A 335 12.13 21.23 19.24
N ASP A 336 11.45 21.26 20.37
CA ASP A 336 11.70 20.34 21.49
C ASP A 336 10.83 19.10 21.39
N ILE A 337 11.46 17.93 21.53
CA ILE A 337 10.78 16.61 21.37
C ILE A 337 9.72 16.40 22.47
N ARG A 338 9.94 16.93 23.68
CA ARG A 338 8.98 16.80 24.78
C ARG A 338 7.75 17.63 24.49
N GLU A 339 7.93 18.90 24.05
CA GLU A 339 6.82 19.75 23.65
C GLU A 339 6.00 19.13 22.50
N ILE A 340 6.67 18.50 21.53
CA ILE A 340 6.01 17.78 20.44
C ILE A 340 5.18 16.61 21.00
N THR A 341 5.79 15.81 21.86
CA THR A 341 5.15 14.61 22.43
C THR A 341 3.95 14.97 23.31
N GLU A 342 4.10 15.95 24.18
CA GLU A 342 3.02 16.49 25.03
C GLU A 342 1.90 17.12 24.17
N GLY A 343 2.29 17.84 23.13
CA GLY A 343 1.35 18.39 22.14
C GLY A 343 0.53 17.33 21.44
N ILE A 344 1.14 16.23 21.00
CA ILE A 344 0.46 15.10 20.39
C ILE A 344 -0.58 14.50 21.36
N VAL A 345 -0.17 14.23 22.61
CA VAL A 345 -1.08 13.70 23.65
C VAL A 345 -2.27 14.63 23.88
N TYR A 346 -2.00 15.94 24.01
CA TYR A 346 -3.06 16.95 24.19
C TYR A 346 -4.02 16.96 22.99
N LEU A 347 -3.49 16.96 21.77
CA LEU A 347 -4.28 16.97 20.55
C LEU A 347 -5.20 15.74 20.44
N VAL A 348 -4.64 14.53 20.64
CA VAL A 348 -5.40 13.26 20.54
C VAL A 348 -6.44 13.15 21.65
N LYS A 349 -6.11 13.54 22.88
CA LYS A 349 -6.97 13.31 24.05
C LYS A 349 -8.04 14.37 24.25
N GLN A 350 -7.74 15.64 23.95
CA GLN A 350 -8.56 16.77 24.35
C GLN A 350 -9.03 17.67 23.21
N LYS A 351 -8.12 18.06 22.30
CA LYS A 351 -8.41 19.11 21.34
C LYS A 351 -9.16 18.63 20.09
N LEU A 352 -8.67 17.57 19.45
CA LEU A 352 -9.21 17.11 18.17
C LEU A 352 -10.53 16.34 18.28
N PRO A 353 -10.81 15.52 19.32
CA PRO A 353 -12.08 14.80 19.41
C PRO A 353 -13.31 15.68 19.27
N PRO A 354 -13.49 16.75 20.07
CA PRO A 354 -14.63 17.65 19.89
C PRO A 354 -14.55 18.47 18.59
N TYR A 355 -13.34 18.75 18.10
CA TYR A 355 -13.15 19.57 16.89
C TYR A 355 -13.64 18.86 15.63
N VAL A 356 -13.31 17.57 15.47
CA VAL A 356 -13.70 16.78 14.28
C VAL A 356 -14.97 15.96 14.50
N GLY A 357 -15.52 15.93 15.72
CA GLY A 357 -16.70 15.14 16.06
C GLY A 357 -16.44 13.64 15.98
N ALA A 358 -15.28 13.18 16.45
CA ALA A 358 -14.88 11.77 16.44
C ALA A 358 -14.16 11.40 17.76
N PRO A 359 -14.26 10.16 18.23
CA PRO A 359 -13.58 9.72 19.44
C PRO A 359 -12.04 9.73 19.26
N SER A 360 -11.30 9.85 20.36
CA SER A 360 -9.83 9.83 20.36
C SER A 360 -9.24 8.59 19.64
N GLY A 361 -9.97 7.48 19.68
CA GLY A 361 -9.59 6.24 18.98
C GLY A 361 -9.58 6.34 17.46
N GLU A 362 -10.25 7.32 16.85
CA GLU A 362 -10.27 7.52 15.40
C GLU A 362 -9.27 8.59 14.92
N ILE A 363 -8.60 9.26 15.86
CA ILE A 363 -7.53 10.23 15.54
C ILE A 363 -6.23 9.46 15.39
N GLN A 364 -5.55 9.64 14.26
CA GLN A 364 -4.37 8.87 13.96
C GLN A 364 -3.10 9.73 13.98
N VAL A 365 -2.09 9.25 14.70
CA VAL A 365 -0.74 9.81 14.63
C VAL A 365 0.04 9.08 13.53
N LEU A 366 0.56 9.84 12.57
CA LEU A 366 1.33 9.34 11.43
C LEU A 366 2.76 9.86 11.50
N THR A 367 3.73 8.98 11.63
CA THR A 367 5.15 9.35 11.70
C THR A 367 5.95 8.76 10.53
N PRO A 368 7.00 9.45 10.04
CA PRO A 368 7.90 8.90 9.04
C PRO A 368 8.67 7.67 9.51
N MET A 369 8.96 7.57 10.80
CA MET A 369 9.95 6.64 11.36
C MET A 369 9.33 5.59 12.27
N ARG A 370 9.90 4.38 12.28
CA ARG A 370 9.53 3.34 13.23
C ARG A 370 10.23 3.53 14.59
N LYS A 371 11.54 3.82 14.56
CA LYS A 371 12.40 3.98 15.75
C LYS A 371 12.67 5.44 16.06
N GLY A 372 13.13 5.71 17.27
CA GLY A 372 13.44 7.04 17.76
C GLY A 372 12.34 7.65 18.62
N LEU A 373 12.61 8.83 19.22
CA LEU A 373 11.68 9.46 20.18
C LEU A 373 10.34 9.89 19.56
N LEU A 374 10.33 10.25 18.28
CA LEU A 374 9.10 10.53 17.50
C LEU A 374 8.74 9.36 16.56
N GLY A 375 9.33 8.18 16.77
CA GLY A 375 9.01 6.97 16.03
C GLY A 375 7.81 6.23 16.62
N VAL A 376 7.25 5.31 15.81
CA VAL A 376 6.06 4.51 16.13
C VAL A 376 6.18 3.82 17.50
N GLU A 377 7.33 3.18 17.78
CA GLU A 377 7.54 2.40 19.00
C GLU A 377 7.39 3.25 20.27
N ASN A 378 8.05 4.42 20.31
CA ASN A 378 7.94 5.30 21.46
C ASN A 378 6.59 6.02 21.55
N LEU A 379 6.08 6.51 20.41
CA LEU A 379 4.78 7.21 20.40
C LEU A 379 3.63 6.29 20.82
N ASN A 380 3.65 5.01 20.42
CA ASN A 380 2.66 4.03 20.87
C ASN A 380 2.69 3.85 22.38
N ARG A 381 3.88 3.75 23.00
CA ARG A 381 4.02 3.65 24.45
C ARG A 381 3.46 4.89 25.16
N VAL A 382 3.82 6.09 24.70
CA VAL A 382 3.34 7.35 25.30
C VAL A 382 1.83 7.51 25.16
N LEU A 383 1.29 7.20 23.98
CA LEU A 383 -0.15 7.31 23.71
C LEU A 383 -0.95 6.23 24.44
N GLN A 384 -0.42 5.02 24.58
CA GLN A 384 -1.04 3.98 25.40
C GLN A 384 -1.18 4.44 26.85
N GLU A 385 -0.11 4.93 27.48
CA GLU A 385 -0.15 5.46 28.85
C GLU A 385 -1.13 6.63 29.01
N ALA A 386 -1.26 7.48 28.00
CA ALA A 386 -2.17 8.61 28.05
C ALA A 386 -3.65 8.25 27.82
N LEU A 387 -3.93 7.30 26.93
CA LEU A 387 -5.28 6.95 26.46
C LEU A 387 -5.85 5.70 27.11
N ASN A 388 -5.00 4.74 27.41
CA ASN A 388 -5.33 3.46 28.05
C ASN A 388 -4.33 3.14 29.16
N PRO A 389 -4.29 3.95 30.27
CA PRO A 389 -3.35 3.71 31.37
C PRO A 389 -3.59 2.37 32.05
N PRO A 390 -2.56 1.84 32.75
CA PRO A 390 -2.72 0.64 33.56
C PRO A 390 -3.82 0.83 34.60
N ASP A 391 -4.58 -0.23 34.82
CA ASP A 391 -5.67 -0.28 35.79
C ASP A 391 -5.74 -1.69 36.37
N PRO A 392 -5.93 -1.86 37.70
CA PRO A 392 -6.01 -3.19 38.34
C PRO A 392 -7.09 -4.11 37.77
N VAL A 393 -8.14 -3.54 37.15
CA VAL A 393 -9.22 -4.31 36.51
C VAL A 393 -8.84 -4.76 35.09
N LYS A 394 -7.93 -4.07 34.42
CA LYS A 394 -7.50 -4.41 33.08
C LYS A 394 -6.49 -5.57 33.10
N ARG A 395 -6.71 -6.52 32.23
CA ARG A 395 -5.74 -7.59 32.02
C ARG A 395 -4.69 -7.16 31.01
N GLU A 396 -3.48 -7.69 31.19
CA GLU A 396 -2.31 -7.36 30.38
C GLU A 396 -1.56 -8.62 29.96
N ILE A 397 -0.95 -8.58 28.77
CA ILE A 397 0.03 -9.56 28.29
C ILE A 397 1.33 -8.83 28.00
N ASP A 398 2.40 -9.23 28.71
CA ASP A 398 3.75 -8.73 28.45
C ASP A 398 4.35 -9.43 27.22
N ARG A 399 4.85 -8.62 26.27
CA ARG A 399 5.50 -9.05 25.04
C ARG A 399 7.02 -8.82 25.08
N GLY A 400 7.55 -8.35 26.20
CA GLY A 400 8.97 -7.98 26.35
C GLY A 400 9.30 -6.59 25.81
N GLU A 401 8.93 -6.27 24.58
CA GLU A 401 9.15 -4.93 24.01
C GLU A 401 8.05 -3.93 24.40
N PHE A 402 6.84 -4.41 24.58
CA PHE A 402 5.67 -3.63 25.01
C PHE A 402 4.62 -4.54 25.67
N VAL A 403 3.69 -3.93 26.37
CA VAL A 403 2.56 -4.61 27.04
C VAL A 403 1.30 -4.35 26.23
N ILE A 404 0.48 -5.38 26.02
CA ILE A 404 -0.87 -5.24 25.44
C ILE A 404 -1.88 -5.30 26.59
N ARG A 405 -2.80 -4.32 26.63
CA ARG A 405 -3.88 -4.20 27.64
C ARG A 405 -5.25 -4.36 27.01
N THR A 406 -6.21 -4.82 27.77
CA THR A 406 -7.62 -4.75 27.36
C THR A 406 -7.98 -3.29 27.04
N GLY A 407 -8.59 -3.05 25.88
CA GLY A 407 -8.94 -1.72 25.37
C GLY A 407 -7.86 -1.09 24.49
N ASP A 408 -6.70 -1.72 24.30
CA ASP A 408 -5.66 -1.21 23.40
C ASP A 408 -6.09 -1.27 21.94
N ARG A 409 -5.65 -0.27 21.19
CA ARG A 409 -5.70 -0.29 19.73
C ARG A 409 -4.52 -1.08 19.18
N VAL A 410 -4.84 -2.09 18.39
CA VAL A 410 -3.85 -2.99 17.78
C VAL A 410 -4.08 -3.12 16.28
N MET A 411 -3.02 -3.51 15.58
CA MET A 411 -3.03 -3.73 14.14
C MET A 411 -2.34 -5.05 13.81
N GLN A 412 -2.95 -5.82 12.92
CA GLN A 412 -2.33 -6.98 12.31
C GLN A 412 -1.17 -6.54 11.40
N THR A 413 -0.01 -7.18 11.53
CA THR A 413 1.21 -6.79 10.82
C THR A 413 1.56 -7.72 9.65
N ARG A 414 0.87 -8.86 9.56
CA ARG A 414 1.05 -9.86 8.50
C ARG A 414 -0.30 -10.43 8.07
N ASN A 415 -0.36 -10.95 6.86
CA ASN A 415 -1.54 -11.68 6.42
C ASN A 415 -1.57 -13.06 7.08
N ASP A 416 -2.65 -13.39 7.76
CA ASP A 416 -2.96 -14.74 8.22
C ASP A 416 -4.29 -15.20 7.60
N TYR A 417 -4.18 -16.02 6.56
CA TYR A 417 -5.33 -16.52 5.80
C TYR A 417 -6.11 -17.63 6.53
N ARG A 418 -5.54 -18.22 7.60
CA ARG A 418 -6.12 -19.32 8.35
C ARG A 418 -6.77 -18.86 9.65
N MET A 419 -6.48 -17.65 10.11
CA MET A 419 -7.03 -17.13 11.35
C MET A 419 -8.55 -17.06 11.23
N GLU A 420 -9.23 -17.79 12.08
CA GLU A 420 -10.68 -17.81 12.17
C GLU A 420 -11.20 -16.55 12.84
N TRP A 421 -12.32 -16.06 12.35
CA TRP A 421 -13.03 -14.95 12.95
C TRP A 421 -14.54 -15.19 12.97
N GLU A 422 -15.20 -14.59 13.95
CA GLU A 422 -16.65 -14.52 14.05
C GLU A 422 -17.09 -13.05 13.98
N ALA A 423 -18.28 -12.80 13.43
CA ALA A 423 -18.92 -11.49 13.44
C ALA A 423 -20.44 -11.66 13.59
N MET A 424 -21.11 -10.59 13.99
CA MET A 424 -22.58 -10.53 13.90
C MET A 424 -22.95 -10.00 12.52
N GLU A 425 -23.89 -10.68 11.87
CA GLU A 425 -24.43 -10.20 10.60
C GLU A 425 -25.12 -8.83 10.81
N PRO A 426 -24.82 -7.81 9.99
CA PRO A 426 -25.42 -6.49 10.14
C PRO A 426 -26.95 -6.54 10.10
N GLY A 427 -27.59 -6.03 11.17
CA GLY A 427 -29.05 -6.02 11.28
C GLY A 427 -29.69 -7.37 11.65
N SER A 428 -28.90 -8.37 11.99
CA SER A 428 -29.33 -9.72 12.36
C SER A 428 -28.70 -10.15 13.70
N TYR A 429 -29.29 -11.16 14.35
CA TYR A 429 -28.67 -11.83 15.51
C TYR A 429 -27.88 -13.09 15.09
N LEU A 430 -27.71 -13.31 13.79
CA LEU A 430 -26.97 -14.46 13.29
C LEU A 430 -25.47 -14.20 13.39
N LYS A 431 -24.75 -15.20 13.90
CA LYS A 431 -23.29 -15.21 13.85
C LYS A 431 -22.84 -15.71 12.47
N ILE A 432 -21.96 -14.97 11.86
CA ILE A 432 -21.23 -15.40 10.67
C ILE A 432 -19.78 -15.68 11.07
N SER A 433 -19.15 -16.62 10.42
CA SER A 433 -17.74 -16.95 10.63
C SER A 433 -17.02 -17.04 9.30
N GLY A 434 -15.72 -16.85 9.34
CA GLY A 434 -14.87 -16.97 8.17
C GLY A 434 -13.41 -17.07 8.58
N THR A 435 -12.53 -17.02 7.59
CA THR A 435 -11.09 -17.07 7.79
C THR A 435 -10.42 -15.86 7.14
N GLY A 436 -9.23 -15.52 7.63
CA GLY A 436 -8.37 -14.47 7.11
C GLY A 436 -8.44 -13.15 7.87
N VAL A 437 -7.29 -12.78 8.43
CA VAL A 437 -6.98 -11.45 9.00
C VAL A 437 -5.77 -10.92 8.26
N PHE A 438 -5.79 -9.65 7.85
CA PHE A 438 -4.83 -9.13 6.89
C PHE A 438 -3.97 -8.02 7.47
N ASN A 439 -2.78 -7.86 6.90
CA ASN A 439 -1.88 -6.77 7.26
C ASN A 439 -2.59 -5.41 7.10
N GLY A 440 -2.54 -4.61 8.18
CA GLY A 440 -3.24 -3.33 8.25
C GLY A 440 -4.63 -3.40 8.87
N ASP A 441 -5.23 -4.58 9.11
CA ASP A 441 -6.49 -4.70 9.84
C ASP A 441 -6.29 -4.17 11.26
N MET A 442 -7.07 -3.16 11.65
CA MET A 442 -7.01 -2.54 12.97
C MET A 442 -8.22 -2.92 13.81
N GLY A 443 -8.00 -3.00 15.11
CA GLY A 443 -9.06 -3.34 16.06
C GLY A 443 -8.72 -2.91 17.48
N VAL A 444 -9.59 -3.29 18.39
CA VAL A 444 -9.44 -3.06 19.84
C VAL A 444 -9.38 -4.40 20.55
N VAL A 445 -8.48 -4.52 21.51
CA VAL A 445 -8.39 -5.69 22.38
C VAL A 445 -9.62 -5.74 23.26
N GLU A 446 -10.52 -6.67 22.99
CA GLU A 446 -11.78 -6.82 23.70
C GLU A 446 -11.60 -7.54 25.04
N SER A 447 -10.82 -8.61 25.06
CA SER A 447 -10.55 -9.40 26.25
C SER A 447 -9.19 -10.07 26.19
N ILE A 448 -8.65 -10.38 27.37
CA ILE A 448 -7.37 -11.09 27.55
C ILE A 448 -7.59 -12.24 28.52
N ASP A 449 -7.10 -13.42 28.16
CA ASP A 449 -7.03 -14.61 29.00
C ASP A 449 -5.56 -14.89 29.38
N ASN A 450 -5.19 -14.54 30.62
CA ASN A 450 -3.83 -14.74 31.12
C ASN A 450 -3.47 -16.20 31.35
N ILE A 451 -4.49 -17.08 31.55
CA ILE A 451 -4.27 -18.51 31.77
C ILE A 451 -3.84 -19.18 30.48
N ASN A 452 -4.60 -18.96 29.42
CA ASN A 452 -4.34 -19.51 28.08
C ASN A 452 -3.38 -18.64 27.24
N LYS A 453 -2.94 -17.51 27.79
CA LYS A 453 -2.10 -16.52 27.09
C LYS A 453 -2.65 -16.15 25.70
N SER A 454 -3.96 -15.86 25.66
CA SER A 454 -4.67 -15.50 24.46
C SER A 454 -5.42 -14.18 24.64
N LEU A 455 -5.74 -13.52 23.53
CA LEU A 455 -6.58 -12.33 23.53
C LEU A 455 -7.54 -12.34 22.35
N VAL A 456 -8.64 -11.62 22.49
CA VAL A 456 -9.62 -11.40 21.43
C VAL A 456 -9.49 -9.96 20.92
N VAL A 457 -9.33 -9.81 19.62
CA VAL A 457 -9.35 -8.51 18.94
C VAL A 457 -10.69 -8.36 18.23
N ARG A 458 -11.38 -7.25 18.49
CA ARG A 458 -12.51 -6.82 17.70
C ARG A 458 -12.03 -5.80 16.66
N PHE A 459 -12.08 -6.17 15.39
CA PHE A 459 -11.70 -5.32 14.27
C PHE A 459 -12.77 -4.26 13.97
N GLU A 460 -12.38 -3.20 13.22
CA GLU A 460 -13.24 -2.08 12.86
C GLU A 460 -14.45 -2.48 11.97
N ASP A 461 -14.38 -3.62 11.29
CA ASP A 461 -15.46 -4.21 10.51
C ASP A 461 -16.38 -5.14 11.30
N GLY A 462 -16.18 -5.23 12.62
CA GLY A 462 -16.99 -6.04 13.53
C GLY A 462 -16.53 -7.50 13.66
N ARG A 463 -15.54 -7.96 12.90
CA ARG A 463 -14.95 -9.29 13.07
C ARG A 463 -14.22 -9.38 14.40
N CYS A 464 -14.36 -10.52 15.08
CA CYS A 464 -13.61 -10.86 16.30
C CYS A 464 -12.74 -12.07 16.02
N ALA A 465 -11.43 -11.96 16.28
CA ALA A 465 -10.50 -13.08 16.15
C ALA A 465 -9.72 -13.30 17.45
N THR A 466 -9.40 -14.56 17.74
CA THR A 466 -8.65 -14.96 18.91
C THR A 466 -7.19 -15.19 18.55
N TYR A 467 -6.30 -14.53 19.25
CA TYR A 467 -4.86 -14.63 19.11
C TYR A 467 -4.28 -15.46 20.23
N THR A 468 -3.57 -16.51 19.88
CA THR A 468 -2.79 -17.31 20.83
C THR A 468 -1.35 -16.82 20.89
N THR A 469 -0.53 -17.42 21.75
CA THR A 469 0.87 -17.01 21.94
C THR A 469 1.66 -16.91 20.63
N LYS A 470 1.35 -17.75 19.64
CA LYS A 470 2.04 -17.78 18.35
C LYS A 470 1.65 -16.56 17.49
N GLU A 471 0.36 -16.32 17.38
CA GLU A 471 -0.19 -15.24 16.54
C GLU A 471 -0.01 -13.86 17.18
N LEU A 472 0.21 -13.77 18.49
CA LEU A 472 0.51 -12.50 19.16
C LEU A 472 1.71 -11.77 18.54
N SER A 473 2.66 -12.47 17.87
CA SER A 473 3.79 -11.84 17.16
C SER A 473 3.35 -10.98 16.00
N ASP A 474 2.17 -11.17 15.51
CA ASP A 474 1.63 -10.46 14.37
C ASP A 474 0.77 -9.24 14.76
N LEU A 475 0.69 -8.93 16.07
CA LEU A 475 0.02 -7.73 16.58
C LEU A 475 1.01 -6.67 17.04
N GLU A 476 0.74 -5.42 16.68
CA GLU A 476 1.42 -4.22 17.18
C GLU A 476 0.39 -3.21 17.70
N LEU A 477 0.80 -2.36 18.67
CA LEU A 477 -0.01 -1.19 19.05
C LEU A 477 -0.11 -0.23 17.86
N CYS A 478 -1.26 0.42 17.68
CA CYS A 478 -1.50 1.28 16.52
C CYS A 478 -2.10 2.67 16.86
N TYR A 479 -1.82 3.22 18.03
CA TYR A 479 -2.11 4.62 18.35
C TYR A 479 -1.32 5.56 17.43
N ALA A 480 -0.07 5.20 17.14
CA ALA A 480 0.76 5.78 16.10
C ALA A 480 1.19 4.69 15.10
N ILE A 481 1.23 5.03 13.82
CA ILE A 481 1.71 4.17 12.75
C ILE A 481 2.62 4.94 11.80
N THR A 482 3.36 4.23 10.95
CA THR A 482 4.09 4.92 9.88
C THR A 482 3.15 5.41 8.79
N ILE A 483 3.53 6.49 8.10
CA ILE A 483 2.79 7.00 6.94
C ILE A 483 2.61 5.90 5.88
N HIS A 484 3.61 5.03 5.67
CA HIS A 484 3.49 3.87 4.76
C HIS A 484 2.34 2.93 5.15
N LYS A 485 2.17 2.64 6.46
CA LYS A 485 1.10 1.76 6.95
C LYS A 485 -0.29 2.43 6.94
N SER A 486 -0.38 3.73 6.70
CA SER A 486 -1.64 4.45 6.54
C SER A 486 -2.20 4.44 5.12
N GLN A 487 -1.45 3.94 4.14
CA GLN A 487 -1.92 3.84 2.75
C GLN A 487 -3.24 3.06 2.68
N GLY A 488 -4.14 3.48 1.79
CA GLY A 488 -5.49 2.92 1.66
C GLY A 488 -6.44 3.23 2.82
N SER A 489 -5.98 3.95 3.86
CA SER A 489 -6.78 4.35 5.02
C SER A 489 -7.04 5.85 5.01
N GLU A 490 -8.15 6.27 5.63
CA GLU A 490 -8.45 7.67 5.90
C GLU A 490 -8.96 7.83 7.33
N TYR A 491 -8.64 8.96 7.94
CA TYR A 491 -8.94 9.23 9.34
C TYR A 491 -9.66 10.57 9.49
N PRO A 492 -10.56 10.73 10.46
CA PRO A 492 -11.19 12.02 10.76
C PRO A 492 -10.15 13.12 11.01
N ALA A 493 -9.09 12.81 11.74
CA ALA A 493 -7.96 13.72 11.92
C ALA A 493 -6.63 12.97 11.92
N VAL A 494 -5.60 13.64 11.39
CA VAL A 494 -4.22 13.16 11.32
C VAL A 494 -3.29 14.13 12.04
N ILE A 495 -2.38 13.60 12.86
CA ILE A 495 -1.30 14.37 13.48
C ILE A 495 0.02 13.85 12.93
N MET A 496 0.86 14.74 12.41
CA MET A 496 2.17 14.38 11.86
C MET A 496 3.30 15.08 12.63
N PRO A 497 4.04 14.36 13.50
CA PRO A 497 5.27 14.89 14.09
C PRO A 497 6.40 14.91 13.05
N LEU A 498 6.89 16.10 12.68
CA LEU A 498 7.94 16.28 11.68
C LEU A 498 9.04 17.16 12.27
N LEU A 499 10.13 16.54 12.77
CA LEU A 499 11.26 17.28 13.29
C LEU A 499 12.53 16.96 12.50
N ASN A 500 13.11 15.79 12.65
CA ASN A 500 14.30 15.37 11.95
C ASN A 500 14.16 13.91 11.49
N GLY A 501 14.85 13.56 10.42
CA GLY A 501 14.86 12.19 9.91
C GLY A 501 15.82 12.02 8.74
N PRO A 502 16.06 10.77 8.31
CA PRO A 502 16.89 10.49 7.15
C PRO A 502 16.30 11.06 5.87
N ASP A 503 17.10 11.70 5.03
CA ASP A 503 16.64 12.32 3.78
C ASP A 503 15.93 11.34 2.83
N LYS A 504 16.34 10.08 2.82
CA LYS A 504 15.67 9.02 2.05
C LYS A 504 14.18 8.83 2.42
N LEU A 505 13.82 9.09 3.69
CA LEU A 505 12.44 8.97 4.17
C LEU A 505 11.70 10.31 4.12
N MET A 506 12.41 11.42 4.34
CA MET A 506 11.83 12.75 4.45
C MET A 506 11.67 13.37 3.07
N ASN A 507 10.74 12.84 2.26
CA ASN A 507 10.48 13.28 0.90
C ASN A 507 9.04 13.79 0.70
N ARG A 508 8.81 14.43 -0.44
CA ARG A 508 7.55 15.04 -0.84
C ARG A 508 6.39 14.05 -0.88
N ASN A 509 6.58 12.86 -1.45
CA ASN A 509 5.53 11.86 -1.59
C ASN A 509 5.08 11.31 -0.24
N LEU A 510 6.00 11.20 0.73
CA LEU A 510 5.65 10.83 2.10
C LEU A 510 4.79 11.90 2.75
N LEU A 511 5.17 13.18 2.62
CA LEU A 511 4.41 14.31 3.16
C LEU A 511 3.01 14.38 2.51
N TYR A 512 2.95 14.31 1.19
CA TYR A 512 1.72 14.26 0.42
C TYR A 512 0.80 13.11 0.86
N THR A 513 1.34 11.89 0.96
CA THR A 513 0.57 10.73 1.39
C THR A 513 0.03 10.92 2.80
N GLY A 514 0.82 11.46 3.74
CA GLY A 514 0.38 11.70 5.10
C GLY A 514 -0.75 12.72 5.18
N ILE A 515 -0.64 13.85 4.48
CA ILE A 515 -1.66 14.91 4.42
C ILE A 515 -2.98 14.35 3.86
N THR A 516 -2.91 13.60 2.77
CA THR A 516 -4.10 13.06 2.08
C THR A 516 -4.80 11.94 2.85
N ARG A 517 -4.30 11.51 4.01
CA ARG A 517 -4.99 10.55 4.90
C ARG A 517 -6.05 11.19 5.79
N ALA A 518 -6.11 12.51 5.88
CA ALA A 518 -7.07 13.20 6.73
C ALA A 518 -8.34 13.59 5.98
N LYS A 519 -9.50 13.34 6.62
CA LYS A 519 -10.82 13.75 6.09
C LYS A 519 -11.23 15.16 6.52
N LYS A 520 -10.96 15.53 7.80
CA LYS A 520 -11.48 16.76 8.40
C LYS A 520 -10.40 17.66 8.99
N CYS A 521 -9.27 17.11 9.41
CA CYS A 521 -8.22 17.91 10.04
C CYS A 521 -6.82 17.28 9.92
N VAL A 522 -5.84 18.09 9.53
CA VAL A 522 -4.41 17.79 9.62
C VAL A 522 -3.77 18.73 10.63
N VAL A 523 -2.95 18.18 11.51
CA VAL A 523 -2.05 18.94 12.36
C VAL A 523 -0.63 18.45 12.15
N ILE A 524 0.21 19.29 11.59
CA ILE A 524 1.65 19.06 11.55
C ILE A 524 2.24 19.73 12.80
N ILE A 525 3.03 18.98 13.58
CA ILE A 525 3.73 19.50 14.76
C ILE A 525 5.23 19.21 14.63
N GLY A 526 6.06 20.25 14.62
CA GLY A 526 7.50 20.08 14.41
C GLY A 526 8.18 21.32 13.88
N SER A 527 9.21 21.15 13.04
CA SER A 527 9.99 22.24 12.48
C SER A 527 9.57 22.59 11.06
N GLY A 528 9.34 23.89 10.80
CA GLY A 528 9.09 24.40 9.46
C GLY A 528 10.25 24.12 8.49
N ASP A 529 11.49 24.15 8.98
CA ASP A 529 12.66 23.79 8.16
C ASP A 529 12.58 22.34 7.67
N THR A 530 12.05 21.43 8.50
CA THR A 530 11.86 20.03 8.12
C THR A 530 10.76 19.88 7.09
N VAL A 531 9.64 20.58 7.26
CA VAL A 531 8.54 20.57 6.28
C VAL A 531 9.05 21.10 4.94
N LYS A 532 9.75 22.25 4.94
CA LYS A 532 10.32 22.82 3.72
C LYS A 532 11.31 21.88 3.02
N ARG A 533 12.18 21.21 3.78
CA ARG A 533 13.08 20.19 3.23
C ARG A 533 12.32 19.05 2.58
N MET A 534 11.20 18.59 3.15
CA MET A 534 10.36 17.56 2.55
C MET A 534 9.65 18.05 1.28
N GLU A 535 9.17 19.31 1.25
CA GLU A 535 8.59 19.93 0.05
C GLU A 535 9.60 19.96 -1.11
N ASP A 536 10.85 20.32 -0.82
CA ASP A 536 11.92 20.46 -1.80
C ASP A 536 12.54 19.12 -2.22
N ASN A 537 12.40 18.08 -1.37
CA ASN A 537 12.94 16.75 -1.62
C ASN A 537 12.04 15.96 -2.57
N LYS A 538 12.28 16.13 -3.87
CA LYS A 538 11.60 15.41 -4.96
C LYS A 538 12.18 14.02 -5.23
N HIS A 539 13.21 13.61 -4.49
CA HIS A 539 13.80 12.29 -4.66
C HIS A 539 12.77 11.24 -4.24
N GLU A 540 12.00 10.80 -5.19
CA GLU A 540 11.33 9.51 -5.06
C GLU A 540 12.42 8.46 -4.89
N GLN A 541 12.18 7.47 -4.05
CA GLN A 541 13.02 6.30 -4.06
C GLN A 541 12.86 5.65 -5.44
N GLU A 542 13.83 5.96 -6.33
CA GLU A 542 13.83 5.44 -7.69
C GLU A 542 13.81 3.92 -7.63
N ARG A 543 12.79 3.31 -8.21
CA ARG A 543 12.71 1.87 -8.32
C ARG A 543 13.21 1.42 -9.66
N PHE A 544 14.18 0.55 -9.64
CA PHE A 544 14.64 -0.12 -10.85
C PHE A 544 13.66 -1.24 -11.20
N THR A 545 12.95 -1.06 -12.31
CA THR A 545 11.92 -1.97 -12.81
C THR A 545 12.12 -2.21 -14.31
N GLY A 546 11.65 -3.34 -14.80
CA GLY A 546 11.73 -3.70 -16.21
C GLY A 546 10.38 -3.65 -16.94
N LEU A 547 9.26 -3.49 -16.21
CA LEU A 547 7.90 -3.63 -16.75
C LEU A 547 7.62 -2.65 -17.89
N ARG A 548 7.94 -1.36 -17.71
CA ARG A 548 7.76 -0.36 -18.78
C ARG A 548 8.40 -0.81 -20.09
N ARG A 549 9.64 -1.25 -20.04
CA ARG A 549 10.37 -1.70 -21.24
C ARG A 549 9.74 -2.95 -21.85
N GLU A 550 9.23 -3.87 -21.06
CA GLU A 550 8.56 -5.07 -21.58
C GLU A 550 7.25 -4.69 -22.29
N ILE A 551 6.51 -3.73 -21.77
CA ILE A 551 5.32 -3.18 -22.42
C ILE A 551 5.70 -2.55 -23.76
N GLU A 552 6.70 -1.66 -23.77
CA GLU A 552 7.19 -0.99 -24.99
C GLU A 552 7.68 -2.01 -26.05
N ARG A 553 8.37 -3.08 -25.63
CA ARG A 553 8.87 -4.14 -26.53
C ARG A 553 7.77 -4.93 -27.22
N LEU A 554 6.59 -5.09 -26.61
CA LEU A 554 5.50 -5.91 -27.15
C LEU A 554 4.69 -5.19 -28.24
N ILE A 555 4.87 -3.91 -28.42
CA ILE A 555 4.09 -3.09 -29.35
C ILE A 555 4.91 -2.68 -30.59
N ILE A 556 6.24 -2.86 -30.53
CA ILE A 556 7.15 -2.73 -31.67
C ILE A 556 7.27 -4.07 -32.40
#